data_b8fdd38ea79ec65d493306a570fba5d6
#
_entry.id   b8fdd38ea79ec65d493306a570fba5d6
#
_cell.length_a   1.000
_cell.length_b   1.000
_cell.length_c   1.000
_cell.angle_alpha   90.00
_cell.angle_beta   90.00
_cell.angle_gamma   90.00
#
_symmetry.space_group_name_H-M   'P 1'
#
loop_
_entity.id
_entity.type
_entity.pdbx_description
1 polymer ?
#
loop_
_entity_poly.entity_id
_entity_poly.type
_entity_poly.pdbx_seq_one_letter_code
_entity_poly.pdbx_strand_id
1 'polypeptide(L)'
;RLMAFSTLLCIAYLVANTLLMGFSLSTILVTTFVWCAFNVSVSIQKLVVAFLPIILFVLIYDFMRVYPNYMVNPIDTKGLYDLEMQLFGFNSTNGTLIPSEYFNNNHWLITDILSGIFYLCWVPLPIVYGLYLYFTKQKRICIRFTSAFLLVNLIGFAGYYIHPAAPPWYVMQYGFVPDFSIGGHV
;
A
#
# COMPACT_ATOMS: atom_id res chain seq x y z
N ARG A 1 -6.88 -32.39 7.83
CA ARG A 1 -5.76 -32.08 6.91
C ARG A 1 -5.67 -30.59 6.61
N LEU A 2 -6.77 -29.89 6.29
CA LEU A 2 -6.75 -28.44 6.01
C LEU A 2 -6.33 -27.60 7.23
N MET A 3 -6.81 -27.94 8.43
CA MET A 3 -6.41 -27.26 9.66
C MET A 3 -4.91 -27.40 9.92
N ALA A 4 -4.33 -28.60 9.79
CA ALA A 4 -2.89 -28.81 9.96
C ALA A 4 -2.07 -28.01 8.93
N PHE A 5 -2.54 -27.96 7.68
CA PHE A 5 -1.90 -27.20 6.61
C PHE A 5 -1.93 -25.68 6.89
N SER A 6 -3.10 -25.12 7.26
CA SER A 6 -3.22 -23.70 7.61
C SER A 6 -2.39 -23.33 8.84
N THR A 7 -2.32 -24.22 9.85
CA THR A 7 -1.46 -24.02 11.03
C THR A 7 0.01 -23.96 10.64
N LEU A 8 0.46 -24.91 9.79
CA LEU A 8 1.85 -24.94 9.32
C LEU A 8 2.22 -23.66 8.55
N LEU A 9 1.33 -23.19 7.67
CA LEU A 9 1.55 -21.94 6.92
C LEU A 9 1.63 -20.72 7.86
N CYS A 10 0.74 -20.62 8.85
CA CYS A 10 0.77 -19.52 9.81
C CYS A 10 2.04 -19.53 10.66
N ILE A 11 2.48 -20.71 11.10
CA ILE A 11 3.74 -20.84 11.85
C ILE A 11 4.92 -20.47 10.96
N ALA A 12 4.98 -20.96 9.73
CA ALA A 12 6.06 -20.63 8.79
C ALA A 12 6.12 -19.12 8.50
N TYR A 13 4.95 -18.48 8.31
CA TYR A 13 4.87 -17.03 8.13
C TYR A 13 5.36 -16.28 9.38
N LEU A 14 4.91 -16.65 10.59
CA LEU A 14 5.32 -15.98 11.84
C LEU A 14 6.83 -16.13 12.08
N VAL A 15 7.39 -17.31 11.82
CA VAL A 15 8.83 -17.55 11.94
C VAL A 15 9.60 -16.69 10.94
N ALA A 16 9.21 -16.69 9.67
CA ALA A 16 9.87 -15.89 8.65
C ALA A 16 9.78 -14.37 8.95
N ASN A 17 8.59 -13.89 9.35
CA ASN A 17 8.39 -12.49 9.71
C ASN A 17 9.26 -12.10 10.92
N THR A 18 9.27 -12.93 11.98
CA THR A 18 10.06 -12.64 13.19
C THR A 18 11.56 -12.64 12.91
N LEU A 19 12.06 -13.54 12.05
CA LEU A 19 13.47 -13.59 11.67
C LEU A 19 13.91 -12.42 10.81
N LEU A 20 13.03 -11.92 9.93
CA LEU A 20 13.36 -10.85 8.97
C LEU A 20 13.05 -9.44 9.50
N MET A 21 11.99 -9.28 10.27
CA MET A 21 11.47 -7.97 10.71
C MET A 21 11.51 -7.78 12.23
N GLY A 22 11.82 -8.83 12.98
CA GLY A 22 11.75 -8.83 14.43
C GLY A 22 10.35 -9.15 14.97
N PHE A 23 10.25 -9.21 16.28
CA PHE A 23 9.01 -9.55 16.98
C PHE A 23 7.98 -8.42 16.87
N SER A 24 6.79 -8.75 16.37
CA SER A 24 5.67 -7.81 16.24
C SER A 24 4.38 -8.43 16.79
N LEU A 25 3.83 -7.82 17.83
CA LEU A 25 2.54 -8.26 18.40
C LEU A 25 1.40 -8.12 17.40
N SER A 26 1.39 -7.07 16.59
CA SER A 26 0.38 -6.84 15.53
C SER A 26 0.37 -7.96 14.50
N THR A 27 1.55 -8.41 14.06
CA THR A 27 1.68 -9.53 13.13
C THR A 27 1.11 -10.82 13.71
N ILE A 28 1.40 -11.12 14.99
CA ILE A 28 0.86 -12.30 15.67
C ILE A 28 -0.67 -12.21 15.75
N LEU A 29 -1.22 -11.07 16.17
CA LEU A 29 -2.67 -10.89 16.31
C LEU A 29 -3.38 -11.04 14.96
N VAL A 30 -2.88 -10.41 13.89
CA VAL A 30 -3.45 -10.51 12.54
C VAL A 30 -3.38 -11.95 12.02
N THR A 31 -2.23 -12.60 12.15
CA THR A 31 -2.05 -13.98 11.71
C THR A 31 -2.96 -14.95 12.47
N THR A 32 -3.06 -14.79 13.79
CA THR A 32 -3.95 -15.59 14.63
C THR A 32 -5.42 -15.36 14.24
N PHE A 33 -5.81 -14.11 14.00
CA PHE A 33 -7.16 -13.78 13.55
C PHE A 33 -7.50 -14.44 12.21
N VAL A 34 -6.61 -14.35 11.22
CA VAL A 34 -6.80 -14.98 9.90
C VAL A 34 -6.86 -16.50 10.04
N TRP A 35 -6.00 -17.11 10.87
CA TRP A 35 -6.02 -18.54 11.13
C TRP A 35 -7.32 -18.99 11.79
N CYS A 36 -7.77 -18.27 12.83
CA CYS A 36 -9.06 -18.52 13.46
C CYS A 36 -10.20 -18.42 12.46
N ALA A 37 -10.28 -17.33 11.70
CA ALA A 37 -11.29 -17.11 10.69
C ALA A 37 -11.33 -18.25 9.65
N PHE A 38 -10.17 -18.70 9.20
CA PHE A 38 -10.08 -19.80 8.24
C PHE A 38 -10.60 -21.13 8.78
N ASN A 39 -10.50 -21.36 10.10
CA ASN A 39 -10.85 -22.64 10.74
C ASN A 39 -12.23 -22.64 11.44
N VAL A 40 -12.93 -21.49 11.55
CA VAL A 40 -14.23 -21.39 12.25
C VAL A 40 -15.35 -22.10 11.47
N SER A 41 -15.46 -21.86 10.17
CA SER A 41 -16.51 -22.47 9.36
C SER A 41 -16.15 -22.55 7.88
N VAL A 42 -16.78 -23.50 7.15
CA VAL A 42 -16.58 -23.63 5.70
C VAL A 42 -17.01 -22.38 4.93
N SER A 43 -18.01 -21.65 5.43
CA SER A 43 -18.47 -20.42 4.79
C SER A 43 -17.42 -19.31 4.92
N ILE A 44 -16.83 -19.13 6.09
CA ILE A 44 -15.77 -18.15 6.34
C ILE A 44 -14.49 -18.56 5.61
N GLN A 45 -14.16 -19.85 5.57
CA GLN A 45 -13.05 -20.36 4.78
C GLN A 45 -13.15 -19.96 3.31
N LYS A 46 -14.34 -20.11 2.70
CA LYS A 46 -14.59 -19.70 1.30
C LYS A 46 -14.45 -18.19 1.11
N LEU A 47 -14.82 -17.37 2.11
CA LEU A 47 -14.61 -15.95 2.10
C LEU A 47 -13.12 -15.60 2.13
N VAL A 48 -12.36 -16.19 3.07
CA VAL A 48 -10.90 -15.99 3.18
C VAL A 48 -10.21 -16.37 1.87
N VAL A 49 -10.60 -17.49 1.25
CA VAL A 49 -10.04 -17.90 -0.06
C VAL A 49 -10.37 -16.90 -1.17
N ALA A 50 -11.58 -16.33 -1.19
CA ALA A 50 -11.95 -15.31 -2.17
C ALA A 50 -11.18 -14.00 -1.98
N PHE A 51 -10.74 -13.70 -0.75
CA PHE A 51 -9.95 -12.54 -0.39
C PHE A 51 -8.44 -12.81 -0.30
N LEU A 52 -8.01 -14.03 -0.60
CA LEU A 52 -6.59 -14.39 -0.58
C LEU A 52 -5.71 -13.42 -1.38
N PRO A 53 -6.10 -12.91 -2.56
CA PRO A 53 -5.30 -11.92 -3.28
C PRO A 53 -5.10 -10.61 -2.49
N ILE A 54 -6.11 -10.12 -1.76
CA ILE A 54 -5.97 -8.92 -0.90
C ILE A 54 -5.07 -9.23 0.29
N ILE A 55 -5.18 -10.40 0.89
CA ILE A 55 -4.30 -10.83 1.98
C ILE A 55 -2.85 -10.88 1.48
N LEU A 56 -2.61 -11.46 0.31
CA LEU A 56 -1.27 -11.50 -0.31
C LEU A 56 -0.72 -10.10 -0.58
N PHE A 57 -1.56 -9.16 -1.06
CA PHE A 57 -1.16 -7.76 -1.20
C PHE A 57 -0.64 -7.18 0.11
N VAL A 58 -1.38 -7.35 1.21
CA VAL A 58 -0.97 -6.84 2.53
C VAL A 58 0.34 -7.47 3.00
N LEU A 59 0.48 -8.79 2.83
CA LEU A 59 1.71 -9.51 3.20
C LEU A 59 2.91 -9.04 2.38
N ILE A 60 2.78 -8.90 1.07
CA ILE A 60 3.85 -8.46 0.19
C ILE A 60 4.25 -7.02 0.53
N TYR A 61 3.26 -6.13 0.74
CA TYR A 61 3.50 -4.75 1.15
C TYR A 61 4.28 -4.67 2.47
N ASP A 62 3.93 -5.49 3.46
CA ASP A 62 4.65 -5.55 4.74
C ASP A 62 6.09 -6.05 4.56
N PHE A 63 6.29 -7.08 3.73
CA PHE A 63 7.63 -7.61 3.43
C PHE A 63 8.53 -6.64 2.65
N MET A 64 8.00 -5.64 1.95
CA MET A 64 8.81 -4.61 1.28
C MET A 64 9.68 -3.80 2.25
N ARG A 65 9.31 -3.75 3.54
CA ARG A 65 10.13 -3.12 4.59
C ARG A 65 11.46 -3.83 4.85
N VAL A 66 11.53 -5.14 4.57
CA VAL A 66 12.76 -5.94 4.75
C VAL A 66 13.84 -5.52 3.75
N TYR A 67 13.40 -5.15 2.54
CA TYR A 67 14.29 -4.75 1.46
C TYR A 67 13.78 -3.45 0.82
N PRO A 68 14.10 -2.29 1.41
CA PRO A 68 13.61 -1.01 0.90
C PRO A 68 14.08 -0.72 -0.52
N ASN A 69 13.27 0.00 -1.27
CA ASN A 69 13.51 0.32 -2.68
C ASN A 69 14.81 1.10 -2.93
N TYR A 70 15.22 1.95 -2.00
CA TYR A 70 16.47 2.71 -2.10
C TYR A 70 17.74 1.84 -2.01
N MET A 71 17.63 0.59 -1.58
CA MET A 71 18.74 -0.37 -1.65
C MET A 71 18.93 -0.93 -3.06
N VAL A 72 17.93 -0.82 -3.93
CA VAL A 72 17.97 -1.34 -5.31
C VAL A 72 18.38 -0.24 -6.28
N ASN A 73 17.74 0.91 -6.20
CA ASN A 73 18.00 2.05 -7.06
C ASN A 73 18.06 3.35 -6.24
N PRO A 74 18.85 4.34 -6.68
CA PRO A 74 18.91 5.66 -6.03
C PRO A 74 17.54 6.33 -6.12
N ILE A 75 17.20 7.08 -5.05
CA ILE A 75 15.94 7.83 -5.01
C ILE A 75 16.03 9.05 -5.91
N ASP A 76 15.09 9.16 -6.84
CA ASP A 76 14.91 10.35 -7.66
C ASP A 76 14.15 11.42 -6.84
N THR A 77 14.88 12.47 -6.48
CA THR A 77 14.31 13.62 -5.76
C THR A 77 14.03 14.80 -6.69
N LYS A 78 14.68 14.85 -7.86
CA LYS A 78 14.65 16.02 -8.74
C LYS A 78 14.00 15.75 -10.08
N GLY A 79 14.18 14.57 -10.66
CA GLY A 79 13.71 14.29 -12.02
C GLY A 79 12.19 14.38 -12.14
N LEU A 80 11.45 13.85 -11.18
CA LEU A 80 9.99 13.98 -11.15
C LEU A 80 9.53 15.40 -10.88
N TYR A 81 10.21 16.14 -10.00
CA TYR A 81 9.92 17.56 -9.75
C TYR A 81 10.12 18.39 -11.01
N ASP A 82 11.25 18.22 -11.71
CA ASP A 82 11.55 18.93 -12.96
C ASP A 82 10.53 18.57 -14.07
N LEU A 83 10.11 17.31 -14.15
CA LEU A 83 9.08 16.87 -15.09
C LEU A 83 7.71 17.46 -14.74
N GLU A 84 7.31 17.48 -13.48
CA GLU A 84 6.07 18.13 -13.03
C GLU A 84 6.09 19.64 -13.32
N MET A 85 7.24 20.29 -13.10
CA MET A 85 7.43 21.70 -13.43
C MET A 85 7.28 21.98 -14.94
N GLN A 86 7.81 21.11 -15.80
CA GLN A 86 7.68 21.24 -17.25
C GLN A 86 6.25 21.02 -17.76
N LEU A 87 5.54 20.04 -17.18
CA LEU A 87 4.22 19.65 -17.65
C LEU A 87 3.08 20.48 -17.05
N PHE A 88 3.20 20.84 -15.78
CA PHE A 88 2.13 21.43 -14.98
C PHE A 88 2.54 22.73 -14.27
N GLY A 89 3.79 23.19 -14.44
CA GLY A 89 4.25 24.45 -13.88
C GLY A 89 3.45 25.64 -14.40
N PHE A 90 3.03 26.53 -13.53
CA PHE A 90 2.31 27.74 -13.88
C PHE A 90 2.88 28.97 -13.16
N ASN A 91 2.72 30.13 -13.78
CA ASN A 91 3.20 31.38 -13.21
C ASN A 91 2.29 31.85 -12.08
N SER A 92 2.89 32.09 -10.92
CA SER A 92 2.26 32.68 -9.74
C SER A 92 2.95 34.01 -9.41
N THR A 93 2.37 34.81 -8.51
CA THR A 93 2.95 36.08 -8.03
C THR A 93 4.36 35.91 -7.43
N ASN A 94 4.69 34.73 -6.93
CA ASN A 94 5.96 34.41 -6.28
C ASN A 94 6.91 33.58 -7.18
N GLY A 95 6.65 33.48 -8.47
CA GLY A 95 7.44 32.69 -9.41
C GLY A 95 6.65 31.54 -10.03
N THR A 96 7.33 30.63 -10.73
CA THR A 96 6.71 29.43 -11.30
C THR A 96 6.57 28.38 -10.18
N LEU A 97 5.38 27.87 -10.00
CA LEU A 97 5.03 26.86 -9.01
C LEU A 97 4.48 25.60 -9.66
N ILE A 98 4.71 24.45 -9.04
CA ILE A 98 4.01 23.22 -9.36
C ILE A 98 2.68 23.14 -8.57
N PRO A 99 1.71 22.34 -9.03
CA PRO A 99 0.41 22.19 -8.35
C PRO A 99 0.57 21.78 -6.86
N SER A 100 1.51 20.90 -6.57
CA SER A 100 1.77 20.43 -5.20
C SER A 100 2.17 21.59 -4.26
N GLU A 101 3.05 22.49 -4.71
CA GLU A 101 3.46 23.69 -3.95
C GLU A 101 2.31 24.67 -3.77
N TYR A 102 1.53 24.87 -4.83
CA TYR A 102 0.38 25.77 -4.76
C TYR A 102 -0.64 25.31 -3.74
N PHE A 103 -1.04 24.04 -3.78
CA PHE A 103 -2.01 23.50 -2.83
C PHE A 103 -1.45 23.35 -1.42
N ASN A 104 -0.14 23.16 -1.25
CA ASN A 104 0.49 23.17 0.06
C ASN A 104 0.39 24.56 0.74
N ASN A 105 0.40 25.63 -0.05
CA ASN A 105 0.31 27.01 0.45
C ASN A 105 -1.13 27.57 0.47
N ASN A 106 -2.06 26.95 -0.26
CA ASN A 106 -3.45 27.39 -0.40
C ASN A 106 -4.42 26.29 0.03
N HIS A 107 -4.62 26.20 1.33
CA HIS A 107 -5.52 25.20 1.94
C HIS A 107 -6.98 25.67 1.98
N TRP A 108 -7.87 24.79 1.53
CA TRP A 108 -9.30 24.96 1.69
C TRP A 108 -9.86 23.75 2.44
N LEU A 109 -10.57 23.99 3.54
CA LEU A 109 -11.09 22.92 4.39
C LEU A 109 -11.88 21.84 3.61
N ILE A 110 -12.67 22.24 2.61
CA ILE A 110 -13.48 21.31 1.82
C ILE A 110 -12.58 20.43 0.94
N THR A 111 -11.59 21.02 0.28
CA THR A 111 -10.65 20.26 -0.57
C THR A 111 -9.78 19.33 0.25
N ASP A 112 -9.34 19.75 1.42
CA ASP A 112 -8.52 18.93 2.32
C ASP A 112 -9.32 17.73 2.85
N ILE A 113 -10.58 17.92 3.26
CA ILE A 113 -11.47 16.83 3.69
C ILE A 113 -11.73 15.86 2.55
N LEU A 114 -12.06 16.36 1.36
CA LEU A 114 -12.33 15.50 0.20
C LEU A 114 -11.08 14.70 -0.20
N SER A 115 -9.92 15.36 -0.27
CA SER A 115 -8.65 14.69 -0.57
C SER A 115 -8.32 13.61 0.46
N GLY A 116 -8.51 13.92 1.74
CA GLY A 116 -8.33 12.96 2.83
C GLY A 116 -9.27 11.75 2.72
N ILE A 117 -10.55 11.98 2.42
CA ILE A 117 -11.53 10.89 2.21
C ILE A 117 -11.10 10.02 1.03
N PHE A 118 -10.78 10.61 -0.13
CA PHE A 118 -10.37 9.84 -1.31
C PHE A 118 -9.07 9.08 -1.06
N TYR A 119 -8.11 9.70 -0.39
CA TYR A 119 -6.86 9.04 -0.01
C TYR A 119 -7.09 7.84 0.93
N LEU A 120 -7.95 7.99 1.94
CA LEU A 120 -8.26 6.91 2.87
C LEU A 120 -9.08 5.77 2.25
N CYS A 121 -9.84 6.05 1.18
CA CYS A 121 -10.72 5.06 0.54
C CYS A 121 -9.98 4.02 -0.32
N TRP A 122 -8.73 4.22 -0.67
CA TRP A 122 -8.04 3.37 -1.67
C TRP A 122 -7.90 1.89 -1.27
N VAL A 123 -7.81 1.56 0.02
CA VAL A 123 -7.81 0.18 0.53
C VAL A 123 -9.19 -0.26 1.02
N PRO A 124 -9.91 0.50 1.88
CA PRO A 124 -11.22 0.12 2.37
C PRO A 124 -12.25 -0.09 1.26
N LEU A 125 -12.25 0.76 0.22
CA LEU A 125 -13.25 0.67 -0.85
C LEU A 125 -13.16 -0.67 -1.63
N PRO A 126 -11.99 -1.15 -2.08
CA PRO A 126 -11.84 -2.47 -2.67
C PRO A 126 -12.30 -3.61 -1.76
N ILE A 127 -12.04 -3.52 -0.45
CA ILE A 127 -12.49 -4.53 0.51
C ILE A 127 -14.02 -4.56 0.58
N VAL A 128 -14.64 -3.40 0.76
CA VAL A 128 -16.11 -3.27 0.83
C VAL A 128 -16.77 -3.75 -0.47
N TYR A 129 -16.24 -3.35 -1.61
CA TYR A 129 -16.76 -3.78 -2.91
C TYR A 129 -16.58 -5.29 -3.12
N GLY A 130 -15.44 -5.84 -2.73
CA GLY A 130 -15.22 -7.30 -2.75
C GLY A 130 -16.22 -8.06 -1.87
N LEU A 131 -16.50 -7.55 -0.65
CA LEU A 131 -17.53 -8.11 0.24
C LEU A 131 -18.92 -8.03 -0.40
N TYR A 132 -19.27 -6.90 -0.98
CA TYR A 132 -20.52 -6.74 -1.72
C TYR A 132 -20.66 -7.81 -2.82
N LEU A 133 -19.64 -7.98 -3.66
CA LEU A 133 -19.65 -9.00 -4.72
C LEU A 133 -19.78 -10.42 -4.15
N TYR A 134 -19.10 -10.72 -3.05
CA TYR A 134 -19.16 -12.02 -2.41
C TYR A 134 -20.55 -12.34 -1.87
N PHE A 135 -21.17 -11.41 -1.14
CA PHE A 135 -22.48 -11.63 -0.52
C PHE A 135 -23.65 -11.55 -1.52
N THR A 136 -23.49 -10.83 -2.64
CA THR A 136 -24.46 -10.83 -3.76
C THR A 136 -24.32 -12.08 -4.65
N LYS A 137 -23.60 -13.12 -4.18
CA LYS A 137 -23.39 -14.40 -4.87
C LYS A 137 -22.57 -14.29 -6.18
N GLN A 138 -21.93 -13.19 -6.45
CA GLN A 138 -21.06 -12.95 -7.61
C GLN A 138 -19.61 -13.40 -7.34
N LYS A 139 -19.43 -14.58 -6.74
CA LYS A 139 -18.13 -15.07 -6.26
C LYS A 139 -17.03 -15.10 -7.33
N ARG A 140 -17.40 -15.44 -8.58
CA ARG A 140 -16.44 -15.45 -9.68
C ARG A 140 -15.94 -14.05 -10.02
N ILE A 141 -16.81 -13.04 -9.95
CA ILE A 141 -16.46 -11.64 -10.17
C ILE A 141 -15.62 -11.14 -8.98
N CYS A 142 -15.99 -11.51 -7.75
CA CYS A 142 -15.20 -11.19 -6.55
C CYS A 142 -13.75 -11.66 -6.68
N ILE A 143 -13.52 -12.94 -7.03
CA ILE A 143 -12.16 -13.49 -7.20
C ILE A 143 -11.40 -12.77 -8.31
N ARG A 144 -12.05 -12.48 -9.45
CA ARG A 144 -11.42 -11.73 -10.54
C ARG A 144 -11.04 -10.32 -10.10
N PHE A 145 -11.92 -9.65 -9.38
CA PHE A 145 -11.69 -8.30 -8.87
C PHE A 145 -10.53 -8.27 -7.86
N THR A 146 -10.52 -9.16 -6.86
CA THR A 146 -9.45 -9.22 -5.87
C THR A 146 -8.12 -9.60 -6.50
N SER A 147 -8.11 -10.48 -7.51
CA SER A 147 -6.91 -10.83 -8.27
C SER A 147 -6.40 -9.67 -9.14
N ALA A 148 -7.30 -8.92 -9.77
CA ALA A 148 -6.93 -7.71 -10.52
C ALA A 148 -6.36 -6.64 -9.58
N PHE A 149 -6.96 -6.46 -8.40
CA PHE A 149 -6.43 -5.57 -7.37
C PHE A 149 -5.00 -5.95 -6.97
N LEU A 150 -4.73 -7.22 -6.70
CA LEU A 150 -3.38 -7.70 -6.42
C LEU A 150 -2.43 -7.41 -7.58
N LEU A 151 -2.82 -7.76 -8.81
CA LEU A 151 -1.97 -7.58 -9.99
C LEU A 151 -1.56 -6.12 -10.21
N VAL A 152 -2.51 -5.19 -10.11
CA VAL A 152 -2.24 -3.75 -10.26
C VAL A 152 -1.26 -3.27 -9.18
N ASN A 153 -1.43 -3.72 -7.93
CA ASN A 153 -0.51 -3.36 -6.86
C ASN A 153 0.88 -3.99 -7.04
N LEU A 154 0.97 -5.24 -7.54
CA LEU A 154 2.27 -5.86 -7.85
C LEU A 154 3.02 -5.09 -8.94
N ILE A 155 2.32 -4.60 -9.96
CA ILE A 155 2.91 -3.72 -10.99
C ILE A 155 3.39 -2.41 -10.35
N GLY A 156 2.59 -1.82 -9.45
CA GLY A 156 2.99 -0.64 -8.68
C GLY A 156 4.22 -0.88 -7.82
N PHE A 157 4.30 -2.01 -7.12
CA PHE A 157 5.48 -2.38 -6.33
C PHE A 157 6.73 -2.56 -7.21
N ALA A 158 6.58 -3.20 -8.37
CA ALA A 158 7.68 -3.28 -9.33
C ALA A 158 8.16 -1.89 -9.76
N GLY A 159 7.23 -0.98 -10.07
CA GLY A 159 7.53 0.42 -10.37
C GLY A 159 8.29 1.11 -9.24
N TYR A 160 7.90 0.85 -8.00
CA TYR A 160 8.55 1.40 -6.80
C TYR A 160 10.04 0.99 -6.66
N TYR A 161 10.39 -0.21 -7.12
CA TYR A 161 11.77 -0.69 -7.15
C TYR A 161 12.55 -0.25 -8.39
N ILE A 162 11.86 -0.12 -9.54
CA ILE A 162 12.50 0.30 -10.80
C ILE A 162 12.87 1.79 -10.74
N HIS A 163 11.97 2.61 -10.19
CA HIS A 163 12.15 4.06 -10.10
C HIS A 163 11.70 4.59 -8.74
N PRO A 164 12.52 4.43 -7.68
CA PRO A 164 12.23 5.03 -6.39
C PRO A 164 12.21 6.55 -6.52
N ALA A 165 11.19 7.20 -6.00
CA ALA A 165 11.05 8.65 -6.10
C ALA A 165 10.61 9.24 -4.76
N ALA A 166 11.16 10.40 -4.42
CA ALA A 166 10.75 11.13 -3.24
C ALA A 166 9.37 11.76 -3.45
N PRO A 167 8.48 11.71 -2.45
CA PRO A 167 7.18 12.36 -2.54
C PRO A 167 7.32 13.89 -2.56
N PRO A 168 6.37 14.63 -3.18
CA PRO A 168 6.46 16.11 -3.28
C PRO A 168 6.64 16.81 -1.94
N TRP A 169 5.98 16.35 -0.88
CA TRP A 169 6.13 16.93 0.46
C TRP A 169 7.56 16.85 1.00
N TYR A 170 8.29 15.77 0.65
CA TYR A 170 9.68 15.62 1.05
C TYR A 170 10.55 16.69 0.41
N VAL A 171 10.42 16.87 -0.91
CA VAL A 171 11.17 17.86 -1.67
C VAL A 171 10.90 19.29 -1.16
N MET A 172 9.64 19.60 -0.84
CA MET A 172 9.25 20.90 -0.28
C MET A 172 9.84 21.18 1.10
N GLN A 173 10.01 20.16 1.94
CA GLN A 173 10.50 20.32 3.32
C GLN A 173 12.01 20.16 3.45
N TYR A 174 12.63 19.27 2.69
CA TYR A 174 14.01 18.84 2.86
C TYR A 174 14.89 19.08 1.63
N GLY A 175 14.29 19.50 0.51
CA GLY A 175 15.01 19.74 -0.74
C GLY A 175 15.33 18.47 -1.52
N PHE A 176 16.35 18.54 -2.37
CA PHE A 176 16.66 17.49 -3.35
C PHE A 176 17.71 16.47 -2.86
N VAL A 177 18.16 16.57 -1.62
CA VAL A 177 19.16 15.63 -1.08
C VAL A 177 18.45 14.55 -0.28
N PRO A 178 18.58 13.25 -0.64
CA PRO A 178 17.98 12.16 0.12
C PRO A 178 18.56 12.08 1.54
N ASP A 179 17.70 12.09 2.56
CA ASP A 179 18.07 11.87 3.95
C ASP A 179 17.27 10.72 4.52
N PHE A 180 17.91 9.57 4.70
CA PHE A 180 17.31 8.33 5.19
C PHE A 180 17.06 8.33 6.70
N SER A 181 17.54 9.35 7.43
CA SER A 181 17.27 9.50 8.87
C SER A 181 15.88 10.05 9.16
N ILE A 182 15.22 10.62 8.14
CA ILE A 182 13.88 11.19 8.26
C ILE A 182 12.88 10.04 8.24
N GLY A 183 12.32 9.73 9.40
CA GLY A 183 11.28 8.72 9.54
C GLY A 183 9.99 9.17 8.87
N GLY A 184 9.45 8.36 7.99
CA GLY A 184 8.21 8.64 7.24
C GLY A 184 8.36 8.29 5.78
N HIS A 185 9.53 7.80 5.44
CA HIS A 185 9.73 6.90 4.34
C HIS A 185 9.79 7.52 2.96
N VAL A 186 10.94 7.83 2.68
CA VAL A 186 11.40 7.86 1.30
C VAL A 186 11.30 6.45 0.72
#